data_cead3acc084faf677ae4e48b519cbcd8
#
_entry.id   cead3acc084faf677ae4e48b519cbcd8
#
_cell.length_a   1.000
_cell.length_b   1.000
_cell.length_c   1.000
_cell.angle_alpha   90.00
_cell.angle_beta   90.00
_cell.angle_gamma   90.00
#
_symmetry.space_group_name_H-M   'P 1'
#
loop_
_entity.id
_entity.type
_entity.pdbx_description
1 polymer ?
#
loop_
_entity_poly.entity_id
_entity_poly.type
_entity_poly.pdbx_seq_one_letter_code
_entity_poly.pdbx_strand_id
1 'polypeptide(L)'
;MSMKMTEYKIEIVRGHILVGDDHGSKVLIDTGSPLSFHSEGVIALGGETFSVPTSLMGTDSDYVTENVGTDVDGLVGMDILGNGILIDVPNERIVLGHPTDGMTYVPSQSLFGYMAAEMEIRGRKAKVIIDTGAPTSYVMAPLTNGLSEVDNVTDFNPMVPGGTFETPIFEFPVSFAGQQFDMRAGHLPLLIRATLSLLGVDGVIGMELLRRMPLLFANGGVWA
;
A
#
# COMPACT_ATOMS: atom_id res chain seq x y z
N MET A 1 -7.09 -17.77 16.13
CA MET A 1 -8.32 -17.11 16.61
C MET A 1 -8.81 -16.27 15.45
N SER A 2 -10.09 -16.27 15.08
CA SER A 2 -10.59 -15.37 14.03
C SER A 2 -10.71 -13.98 14.64
N MET A 3 -10.07 -12.98 14.04
CA MET A 3 -10.20 -11.59 14.44
C MET A 3 -11.67 -11.18 14.38
N LYS A 4 -12.16 -10.44 15.38
CA LYS A 4 -13.55 -9.96 15.39
C LYS A 4 -13.70 -8.93 14.27
N MET A 5 -14.77 -9.03 13.49
CA MET A 5 -15.07 -8.04 12.46
C MET A 5 -15.26 -6.67 13.11
N THR A 6 -14.39 -5.72 12.78
CA THR A 6 -14.39 -4.36 13.31
C THR A 6 -14.16 -3.38 12.18
N GLU A 7 -15.02 -2.36 12.08
CA GLU A 7 -14.93 -1.32 11.04
C GLU A 7 -14.34 -0.03 11.61
N TYR A 8 -13.46 0.60 10.84
CA TYR A 8 -12.88 1.92 11.12
C TYR A 8 -13.13 2.85 9.95
N LYS A 9 -13.50 4.08 10.26
CA LYS A 9 -13.56 5.16 9.27
C LYS A 9 -12.15 5.59 8.90
N ILE A 10 -11.89 5.77 7.60
CA ILE A 10 -10.61 6.29 7.12
C ILE A 10 -10.66 7.80 6.93
N GLU A 11 -9.51 8.43 7.11
CA GLU A 11 -9.18 9.78 6.67
C GLU A 11 -8.10 9.67 5.59
N ILE A 12 -8.22 10.41 4.48
CA ILE A 12 -7.20 10.42 3.43
C ILE A 12 -6.50 11.77 3.44
N VAL A 13 -5.21 11.78 3.78
CA VAL A 13 -4.38 12.97 3.81
C VAL A 13 -3.23 12.80 2.82
N ARG A 14 -3.13 13.69 1.83
CA ARG A 14 -2.13 13.65 0.74
C ARG A 14 -2.01 12.28 0.06
N GLY A 15 -3.10 11.52 0.00
CA GLY A 15 -3.13 10.19 -0.60
C GLY A 15 -2.77 9.04 0.34
N HIS A 16 -2.53 9.29 1.61
CA HIS A 16 -2.29 8.28 2.64
C HIS A 16 -3.56 7.97 3.44
N ILE A 17 -3.75 6.70 3.79
CA ILE A 17 -4.90 6.23 4.58
C ILE A 17 -4.54 6.30 6.06
N LEU A 18 -5.31 7.05 6.83
CA LEU A 18 -5.19 7.15 8.27
C LEU A 18 -6.45 6.60 8.95
N VAL A 19 -6.27 5.99 10.10
CA VAL A 19 -7.37 5.55 10.99
C VAL A 19 -7.05 5.92 12.43
N GLY A 20 -8.10 6.12 13.24
CA GLY A 20 -7.95 6.11 14.70
C GLY A 20 -7.94 4.66 15.19
N ASP A 21 -6.94 4.28 15.98
CA ASP A 21 -6.91 2.97 16.64
C ASP A 21 -7.86 2.90 17.83
N ASP A 22 -7.97 1.74 18.50
CA ASP A 22 -8.90 1.56 19.63
C ASP A 22 -8.53 2.39 20.87
N HIS A 23 -7.32 2.95 20.95
CA HIS A 23 -6.86 3.87 22.00
C HIS A 23 -6.97 5.34 21.60
N GLY A 24 -7.36 5.63 20.34
CA GLY A 24 -7.52 6.98 19.81
C GLY A 24 -6.25 7.56 19.18
N SER A 25 -5.19 6.77 19.06
CA SER A 25 -3.98 7.14 18.30
C SER A 25 -4.26 7.14 16.80
N LYS A 26 -3.70 8.09 16.07
CA LYS A 26 -3.83 8.16 14.62
C LYS A 26 -2.70 7.37 13.96
N VAL A 27 -3.03 6.33 13.20
CA VAL A 27 -2.06 5.47 12.56
C VAL A 27 -2.21 5.43 11.03
N LEU A 28 -1.08 5.36 10.33
CA LEU A 28 -1.01 5.18 8.88
C LEU A 28 -1.24 3.69 8.56
N ILE A 29 -2.11 3.38 7.59
CA ILE A 29 -2.32 2.03 7.05
C ILE A 29 -1.41 1.86 5.84
N ASP A 30 -0.42 0.96 5.94
CA ASP A 30 0.64 0.82 4.94
C ASP A 30 0.88 -0.65 4.58
N THR A 31 0.23 -1.11 3.50
CA THR A 31 0.46 -2.47 2.96
C THR A 31 1.80 -2.60 2.21
N GLY A 32 2.48 -1.50 1.96
CA GLY A 32 3.85 -1.43 1.46
C GLY A 32 4.92 -1.56 2.55
N SER A 33 4.51 -1.62 3.82
CA SER A 33 5.41 -1.93 4.93
C SER A 33 5.20 -3.37 5.42
N PRO A 34 6.25 -4.20 5.54
CA PRO A 34 6.12 -5.54 6.10
C PRO A 34 5.91 -5.54 7.62
N LEU A 35 6.28 -4.46 8.31
CA LEU A 35 6.27 -4.35 9.77
C LEU A 35 5.60 -3.04 10.21
N SER A 36 5.04 -3.10 11.42
CA SER A 36 4.40 -1.96 12.09
C SER A 36 5.35 -1.30 13.10
N PHE A 37 5.10 -0.02 13.41
CA PHE A 37 5.71 0.67 14.55
C PHE A 37 4.74 1.71 15.14
N HIS A 38 4.99 2.13 16.39
CA HIS A 38 4.19 3.15 17.05
C HIS A 38 5.02 3.89 18.11
N SER A 39 4.87 5.20 18.27
CA SER A 39 5.64 6.03 19.20
C SER A 39 5.63 5.50 20.64
N GLU A 40 4.53 4.91 21.08
CA GLU A 40 4.37 4.29 22.40
C GLU A 40 4.69 2.78 22.44
N GLY A 41 5.10 2.19 21.31
CA GLY A 41 5.43 0.76 21.20
C GLY A 41 4.22 -0.18 21.21
N VAL A 42 3.01 0.36 21.04
CA VAL A 42 1.75 -0.41 21.12
C VAL A 42 0.75 0.12 20.10
N ILE A 43 0.09 -0.79 19.38
CA ILE A 43 -1.05 -0.50 18.50
C ILE A 43 -2.25 -1.31 18.99
N ALA A 44 -3.42 -0.70 19.08
CA ALA A 44 -4.66 -1.37 19.47
C ALA A 44 -5.66 -1.35 18.30
N LEU A 45 -5.95 -2.52 17.73
CA LEU A 45 -6.86 -2.64 16.58
C LEU A 45 -7.71 -3.91 16.68
N GLY A 46 -9.02 -3.78 16.42
CA GLY A 46 -9.95 -4.92 16.41
C GLY A 46 -10.17 -5.56 17.78
N GLY A 47 -9.93 -4.82 18.85
CA GLY A 47 -9.96 -5.29 20.23
C GLY A 47 -8.72 -6.11 20.62
N GLU A 48 -7.69 -6.14 19.78
CA GLU A 48 -6.39 -6.77 20.05
C GLU A 48 -5.31 -5.70 20.24
N THR A 49 -4.31 -6.01 21.05
CA THR A 49 -3.17 -5.12 21.33
C THR A 49 -1.89 -5.76 20.81
N PHE A 50 -1.16 -5.03 19.98
CA PHE A 50 0.08 -5.46 19.34
C PHE A 50 1.25 -4.69 19.91
N SER A 51 2.25 -5.40 20.43
CA SER A 51 3.54 -4.79 20.81
C SER A 51 4.40 -4.64 19.57
N VAL A 52 4.81 -3.43 19.27
CA VAL A 52 5.58 -3.07 18.05
C VAL A 52 6.82 -2.23 18.44
N PRO A 53 7.85 -2.14 17.61
CA PRO A 53 8.94 -1.20 17.84
C PRO A 53 8.46 0.26 17.77
N THR A 54 9.27 1.19 18.31
CA THR A 54 8.99 2.62 18.23
C THR A 54 9.49 3.26 16.93
N SER A 55 10.27 2.55 16.14
CA SER A 55 10.77 2.97 14.83
C SER A 55 11.19 1.77 13.99
N LEU A 56 11.23 1.94 12.67
CA LEU A 56 11.73 0.95 11.71
C LEU A 56 12.77 1.56 10.80
N MET A 57 13.99 1.00 10.77
CA MET A 57 15.08 1.43 9.87
C MET A 57 15.33 2.94 9.88
N GLY A 58 15.15 3.59 11.04
CA GLY A 58 15.30 5.04 11.19
C GLY A 58 14.09 5.88 10.83
N THR A 59 12.97 5.23 10.48
CA THR A 59 11.67 5.86 10.29
C THR A 59 10.86 5.74 11.58
N ASP A 60 10.37 6.84 12.11
CA ASP A 60 9.53 6.94 13.30
C ASP A 60 8.27 7.77 13.02
N SER A 61 7.45 8.02 14.04
CA SER A 61 6.22 8.79 13.92
C SER A 61 6.48 10.24 13.47
N ASP A 62 7.57 10.86 13.90
CA ASP A 62 7.90 12.24 13.54
C ASP A 62 8.21 12.33 12.04
N TYR A 63 8.99 11.37 11.52
CA TYR A 63 9.27 11.27 10.09
C TYR A 63 7.99 11.07 9.26
N VAL A 64 7.07 10.18 9.70
CA VAL A 64 5.80 9.96 9.01
C VAL A 64 4.93 11.21 9.05
N THR A 65 4.81 11.87 10.22
CA THR A 65 4.08 13.13 10.43
C THR A 65 4.54 14.22 9.44
N GLU A 66 5.86 14.41 9.30
CA GLU A 66 6.42 15.40 8.38
C GLU A 66 6.03 15.13 6.93
N ASN A 67 6.09 13.88 6.49
CA ASN A 67 5.81 13.49 5.10
C ASN A 67 4.31 13.40 4.78
N VAL A 68 3.50 12.89 5.69
CA VAL A 68 2.04 12.83 5.53
C VAL A 68 1.41 14.22 5.71
N GLY A 69 2.00 15.08 6.55
CA GLY A 69 1.56 16.46 6.79
C GLY A 69 0.41 16.59 7.78
N THR A 70 0.26 15.62 8.65
CA THR A 70 -0.62 15.64 9.83
C THR A 70 -0.01 14.75 10.90
N ASP A 71 -0.34 14.97 12.17
CA ASP A 71 0.15 14.15 13.28
C ASP A 71 -0.24 12.69 13.07
N VAL A 72 0.76 11.80 13.17
CA VAL A 72 0.64 10.36 13.05
C VAL A 72 1.46 9.70 14.15
N ASP A 73 0.82 8.85 14.96
CA ASP A 73 1.46 8.20 16.10
C ASP A 73 2.21 6.92 15.71
N GLY A 74 1.88 6.33 14.57
CA GLY A 74 2.51 5.09 14.11
C GLY A 74 2.08 4.66 12.72
N LEU A 75 2.62 3.50 12.31
CA LEU A 75 2.34 2.86 11.03
C LEU A 75 1.93 1.41 11.28
N VAL A 76 0.85 0.98 10.65
CA VAL A 76 0.35 -0.40 10.66
C VAL A 76 0.71 -1.07 9.36
N GLY A 77 1.60 -2.05 9.43
CA GLY A 77 2.11 -2.82 8.29
C GLY A 77 1.46 -4.19 8.15
N MET A 78 1.98 -4.99 7.22
CA MET A 78 1.42 -6.29 6.84
C MET A 78 1.53 -7.36 7.94
N ASP A 79 2.40 -7.20 8.92
CA ASP A 79 2.47 -8.07 10.12
C ASP A 79 1.16 -8.06 10.93
N ILE A 80 0.43 -6.93 10.93
CA ILE A 80 -0.90 -6.78 11.52
C ILE A 80 -1.99 -6.93 10.46
N LEU A 81 -1.89 -6.19 9.34
CA LEU A 81 -2.92 -6.14 8.28
C LEU A 81 -3.13 -7.48 7.57
N GLY A 82 -2.09 -8.30 7.44
CA GLY A 82 -2.14 -9.61 6.78
C GLY A 82 -3.06 -10.64 7.44
N ASN A 83 -3.55 -10.35 8.65
CA ASN A 83 -4.49 -11.22 9.37
C ASN A 83 -5.96 -11.10 8.90
N GLY A 84 -6.24 -10.28 7.92
CA GLY A 84 -7.56 -10.09 7.31
C GLY A 84 -8.04 -8.65 7.42
N ILE A 85 -7.72 -7.84 6.42
CA ILE A 85 -8.19 -6.45 6.33
C ILE A 85 -8.82 -6.20 4.96
N LEU A 86 -10.05 -5.72 4.94
CA LEU A 86 -10.67 -5.09 3.78
C LEU A 86 -10.36 -3.59 3.82
N ILE A 87 -9.75 -3.08 2.76
CA ILE A 87 -9.52 -1.65 2.53
C ILE A 87 -10.52 -1.21 1.47
N ASP A 88 -11.52 -0.45 1.87
CA ASP A 88 -12.65 0.00 1.04
C ASP A 88 -12.65 1.53 0.95
N VAL A 89 -11.69 2.04 0.17
CA VAL A 89 -11.50 3.48 -0.05
C VAL A 89 -12.76 4.14 -0.64
N PRO A 90 -13.46 3.55 -1.62
CA PRO A 90 -14.71 4.11 -2.14
C PRO A 90 -15.79 4.36 -1.07
N ASN A 91 -15.83 3.56 -0.02
CA ASN A 91 -16.78 3.70 1.09
C ASN A 91 -16.14 4.28 2.37
N GLU A 92 -14.94 4.84 2.27
CA GLU A 92 -14.19 5.51 3.34
C GLU A 92 -14.03 4.67 4.61
N ARG A 93 -13.71 3.36 4.47
CA ARG A 93 -13.57 2.46 5.62
C ARG A 93 -12.50 1.39 5.42
N ILE A 94 -12.03 0.86 6.53
CA ILE A 94 -11.36 -0.44 6.59
C ILE A 94 -12.17 -1.37 7.49
N VAL A 95 -12.13 -2.68 7.22
CA VAL A 95 -12.79 -3.69 8.05
C VAL A 95 -11.80 -4.80 8.37
N LEU A 96 -11.47 -4.94 9.65
CA LEU A 96 -10.67 -6.07 10.14
C LEU A 96 -11.54 -7.32 10.26
N GLY A 97 -10.95 -8.49 10.03
CA GLY A 97 -11.65 -9.78 10.15
C GLY A 97 -12.75 -9.98 9.11
N HIS A 98 -12.70 -9.27 7.98
CA HIS A 98 -13.66 -9.44 6.89
C HIS A 98 -13.50 -10.83 6.24
N PRO A 99 -14.60 -11.58 6.02
CA PRO A 99 -14.54 -12.85 5.32
C PRO A 99 -14.23 -12.66 3.83
N THR A 100 -13.68 -13.70 3.20
CA THR A 100 -13.42 -13.71 1.74
C THR A 100 -14.66 -14.04 0.91
N ASP A 101 -15.78 -14.36 1.56
CA ASP A 101 -17.01 -14.74 0.89
C ASP A 101 -17.55 -13.63 -0.02
N GLY A 102 -17.85 -13.99 -1.26
CA GLY A 102 -18.37 -13.06 -2.26
C GLY A 102 -17.31 -12.22 -2.97
N MET A 103 -16.03 -12.35 -2.62
CA MET A 103 -14.92 -11.68 -3.29
C MET A 103 -14.18 -12.61 -4.25
N THR A 104 -13.56 -12.04 -5.27
CA THR A 104 -12.80 -12.78 -6.29
C THR A 104 -11.33 -12.83 -5.89
N TYR A 105 -10.77 -14.04 -5.80
CA TYR A 105 -9.34 -14.20 -5.55
C TYR A 105 -8.50 -13.65 -6.72
N VAL A 106 -7.54 -12.81 -6.41
CA VAL A 106 -6.52 -12.33 -7.34
C VAL A 106 -5.28 -13.18 -7.14
N PRO A 107 -4.69 -13.77 -8.21
CA PRO A 107 -3.44 -14.51 -8.09
C PRO A 107 -2.38 -13.65 -7.40
N SER A 108 -1.93 -14.09 -6.22
CA SER A 108 -1.08 -13.30 -5.34
C SER A 108 -0.21 -14.18 -4.47
N GLN A 109 0.85 -13.60 -3.91
CA GLN A 109 1.77 -14.29 -3.01
C GLN A 109 2.42 -13.30 -2.04
N SER A 110 2.75 -13.77 -0.84
CA SER A 110 3.58 -13.02 0.08
C SER A 110 5.05 -13.10 -0.34
N LEU A 111 5.72 -11.95 -0.42
CA LEU A 111 7.14 -11.81 -0.72
C LEU A 111 7.79 -10.98 0.39
N PHE A 112 8.52 -11.63 1.29
CA PHE A 112 9.23 -10.97 2.41
C PHE A 112 8.35 -10.03 3.25
N GLY A 113 7.08 -10.42 3.44
CA GLY A 113 6.09 -9.62 4.17
C GLY A 113 5.26 -8.67 3.31
N TYR A 114 5.66 -8.40 2.05
CA TYR A 114 4.85 -7.65 1.10
C TYR A 114 3.81 -8.55 0.41
N MET A 115 2.69 -7.98 0.01
CA MET A 115 1.70 -8.70 -0.79
C MET A 115 1.85 -8.32 -2.27
N ALA A 116 2.28 -9.29 -3.08
CA ALA A 116 2.39 -9.16 -4.53
C ALA A 116 1.22 -9.85 -5.22
N ALA A 117 0.58 -9.16 -6.16
CA ALA A 117 -0.55 -9.63 -6.94
C ALA A 117 -0.25 -9.60 -8.45
N GLU A 118 -0.96 -10.42 -9.23
CA GLU A 118 -0.92 -10.34 -10.69
C GLU A 118 -1.83 -9.21 -11.18
N MET A 119 -1.29 -8.40 -12.10
CA MET A 119 -2.00 -7.37 -12.85
C MET A 119 -1.65 -7.50 -14.33
N GLU A 120 -2.58 -7.23 -15.22
CA GLU A 120 -2.26 -7.07 -16.63
C GLU A 120 -2.00 -5.59 -16.93
N ILE A 121 -0.82 -5.27 -17.46
CA ILE A 121 -0.41 -3.93 -17.84
C ILE A 121 -0.13 -3.92 -19.35
N ARG A 122 -0.93 -3.18 -20.13
CA ARG A 122 -0.79 -3.10 -21.59
C ARG A 122 -0.80 -4.49 -22.26
N GLY A 123 -1.67 -5.40 -21.81
CA GLY A 123 -1.77 -6.77 -22.33
C GLY A 123 -0.65 -7.72 -21.87
N ARG A 124 0.19 -7.33 -20.92
CA ARG A 124 1.29 -8.14 -20.36
C ARG A 124 1.04 -8.42 -18.89
N LYS A 125 1.17 -9.67 -18.48
CA LYS A 125 1.15 -10.03 -17.06
C LYS A 125 2.33 -9.39 -16.35
N ALA A 126 2.04 -8.74 -15.24
CA ALA A 126 2.99 -8.10 -14.35
C ALA A 126 2.71 -8.53 -12.90
N LYS A 127 3.75 -8.68 -12.11
CA LYS A 127 3.66 -8.90 -10.67
C LYS A 127 3.91 -7.58 -9.96
N VAL A 128 2.95 -7.13 -9.17
CA VAL A 128 2.99 -5.82 -8.52
C VAL A 128 2.75 -5.93 -7.03
N ILE A 129 3.46 -5.14 -6.22
CA ILE A 129 3.15 -4.95 -4.81
C ILE A 129 1.98 -3.97 -4.72
N ILE A 130 0.97 -4.27 -3.89
CA ILE A 130 -0.10 -3.33 -3.55
C ILE A 130 0.31 -2.57 -2.30
N ASP A 131 0.37 -1.25 -2.42
CA ASP A 131 0.97 -0.36 -1.41
C ASP A 131 0.06 0.83 -1.11
N THR A 132 -0.60 0.80 0.05
CA THR A 132 -1.45 1.92 0.52
C THR A 132 -0.64 3.10 1.05
N GLY A 133 0.63 2.90 1.34
CA GLY A 133 1.57 3.96 1.71
C GLY A 133 2.05 4.78 0.51
N ALA A 134 1.81 4.32 -0.73
CA ALA A 134 2.20 4.99 -1.96
C ALA A 134 1.05 5.81 -2.56
N PRO A 135 1.05 7.15 -2.50
CA PRO A 135 0.07 7.99 -3.19
C PRO A 135 0.09 7.81 -4.72
N THR A 136 1.28 7.57 -5.26
CA THR A 136 1.56 7.38 -6.70
C THR A 136 1.89 5.91 -6.97
N SER A 137 1.45 5.40 -8.13
CA SER A 137 1.85 4.07 -8.60
C SER A 137 3.15 4.14 -9.38
N TYR A 138 3.91 3.04 -9.40
CA TYR A 138 5.20 2.96 -10.09
C TYR A 138 5.35 1.62 -10.81
N VAL A 139 5.91 1.65 -12.01
CA VAL A 139 6.17 0.45 -12.81
C VAL A 139 7.59 0.44 -13.38
N MET A 140 8.05 -0.73 -13.76
CA MET A 140 9.35 -0.86 -14.44
C MET A 140 9.32 -0.21 -15.81
N ALA A 141 10.40 0.47 -16.21
CA ALA A 141 10.53 1.19 -17.46
C ALA A 141 10.14 0.39 -18.72
N PRO A 142 10.39 -0.92 -18.85
CA PRO A 142 9.94 -1.69 -20.01
C PRO A 142 8.41 -1.69 -20.22
N LEU A 143 7.62 -1.43 -19.18
CA LEU A 143 6.16 -1.37 -19.26
C LEU A 143 5.63 -0.04 -19.82
N THR A 144 6.46 1.02 -19.79
CA THR A 144 6.12 2.35 -20.33
C THR A 144 6.81 2.67 -21.64
N ASN A 145 7.63 1.74 -22.19
CA ASN A 145 8.34 1.96 -23.45
C ASN A 145 7.38 2.37 -24.56
N GLY A 146 7.75 3.45 -25.27
CA GLY A 146 6.97 4.01 -26.38
C GLY A 146 5.76 4.87 -25.99
N LEU A 147 5.55 5.11 -24.69
CA LEU A 147 4.55 6.06 -24.20
C LEU A 147 5.13 7.47 -24.10
N SER A 148 4.27 8.45 -24.29
CA SER A 148 4.58 9.85 -23.98
C SER A 148 4.32 10.11 -22.49
N GLU A 149 5.16 10.92 -21.89
CA GLU A 149 4.97 11.47 -20.56
C GLU A 149 3.74 12.38 -20.56
N VAL A 150 2.86 12.22 -19.55
CA VAL A 150 1.64 13.02 -19.40
C VAL A 150 1.75 14.02 -18.24
N ASP A 151 2.71 13.81 -17.33
CA ASP A 151 2.92 14.65 -16.15
C ASP A 151 4.31 14.39 -15.57
N ASN A 152 4.73 15.20 -14.59
CA ASN A 152 5.91 14.95 -13.75
C ASN A 152 5.54 15.26 -12.30
N VAL A 153 5.90 14.38 -11.37
CA VAL A 153 5.61 14.56 -9.95
C VAL A 153 6.86 14.43 -9.11
N THR A 154 6.89 15.18 -8.01
CA THR A 154 7.86 14.98 -6.93
C THR A 154 7.20 14.09 -5.88
N ASP A 155 7.88 13.01 -5.52
CA ASP A 155 7.42 12.11 -4.46
C ASP A 155 8.56 11.81 -3.50
N PHE A 156 8.27 11.17 -2.39
CA PHE A 156 9.27 10.86 -1.39
C PHE A 156 9.40 9.33 -1.18
N ASN A 157 10.59 8.91 -0.77
CA ASN A 157 10.82 7.55 -0.31
C ASN A 157 12.02 7.56 0.66
N PRO A 158 11.88 7.00 1.87
CA PRO A 158 12.95 7.02 2.89
C PRO A 158 14.24 6.32 2.46
N MET A 159 14.18 5.43 1.46
CA MET A 159 15.35 4.74 0.91
C MET A 159 16.12 5.57 -0.13
N VAL A 160 15.65 6.76 -0.48
CA VAL A 160 16.29 7.66 -1.44
C VAL A 160 17.17 8.66 -0.70
N PRO A 161 18.43 8.85 -1.09
CA PRO A 161 19.26 9.93 -0.55
C PRO A 161 18.58 11.29 -0.73
N GLY A 162 18.36 12.02 0.37
CA GLY A 162 17.61 13.27 0.37
C GLY A 162 16.09 13.11 0.46
N GLY A 163 15.59 11.89 0.50
CA GLY A 163 14.18 11.57 0.78
C GLY A 163 13.23 11.81 -0.38
N THR A 164 13.53 12.68 -1.35
CA THR A 164 12.62 13.05 -2.46
C THR A 164 13.23 12.71 -3.82
N PHE A 165 12.37 12.49 -4.80
CA PHE A 165 12.75 12.27 -6.20
C PHE A 165 11.66 12.77 -7.15
N GLU A 166 12.07 13.13 -8.37
CA GLU A 166 11.14 13.46 -9.45
C GLU A 166 10.97 12.24 -10.37
N THR A 167 9.76 12.08 -10.91
CA THR A 167 9.46 11.01 -11.84
C THR A 167 8.46 11.44 -12.91
N PRO A 168 8.73 11.10 -14.20
CA PRO A 168 7.74 11.25 -15.24
C PRO A 168 6.56 10.32 -14.99
N ILE A 169 5.35 10.78 -15.29
CA ILE A 169 4.12 9.99 -15.20
C ILE A 169 3.66 9.60 -16.60
N PHE A 170 3.29 8.35 -16.74
CA PHE A 170 2.73 7.74 -17.95
C PHE A 170 1.31 7.27 -17.67
N GLU A 171 0.45 7.29 -18.68
CA GLU A 171 -0.91 6.77 -18.60
C GLU A 171 -1.06 5.58 -19.57
N PHE A 172 -1.64 4.48 -19.08
CA PHE A 172 -1.75 3.26 -19.86
C PHE A 172 -2.87 2.35 -19.35
N PRO A 173 -3.44 1.49 -20.24
CA PRO A 173 -4.49 0.55 -19.86
C PRO A 173 -3.93 -0.58 -19.00
N VAL A 174 -4.71 -0.94 -17.96
CA VAL A 174 -4.48 -2.08 -17.08
C VAL A 174 -5.74 -2.90 -16.92
N SER A 175 -5.56 -4.17 -16.50
CA SER A 175 -6.66 -5.02 -16.05
C SER A 175 -6.29 -5.64 -14.70
N PHE A 176 -7.19 -5.50 -13.72
CA PHE A 176 -7.04 -6.08 -12.39
C PHE A 176 -8.39 -6.65 -11.92
N ALA A 177 -8.40 -7.88 -11.41
CA ALA A 177 -9.62 -8.57 -10.97
C ALA A 177 -10.77 -8.55 -12.02
N GLY A 178 -10.43 -8.62 -13.32
CA GLY A 178 -11.39 -8.58 -14.42
C GLY A 178 -11.92 -7.19 -14.79
N GLN A 179 -11.52 -6.14 -14.09
CA GLN A 179 -11.85 -4.75 -14.44
C GLN A 179 -10.73 -4.12 -15.27
N GLN A 180 -11.12 -3.38 -16.32
CA GLN A 180 -10.19 -2.64 -17.18
C GLN A 180 -10.32 -1.13 -16.93
N PHE A 181 -9.17 -0.44 -16.82
CA PHE A 181 -9.13 1.01 -16.63
C PHE A 181 -7.77 1.56 -17.06
N ASP A 182 -7.70 2.87 -17.29
CA ASP A 182 -6.42 3.55 -17.45
C ASP A 182 -5.84 3.91 -16.09
N MET A 183 -4.54 3.68 -15.93
CA MET A 183 -3.78 3.94 -14.70
C MET A 183 -2.61 4.85 -15.01
N ARG A 184 -2.32 5.75 -14.08
CA ARG A 184 -1.15 6.63 -14.12
C ARG A 184 -0.06 6.07 -13.23
N ALA A 185 1.18 5.95 -13.75
CA ALA A 185 2.30 5.49 -12.96
C ALA A 185 3.61 6.13 -13.39
N GLY A 186 4.51 6.31 -12.43
CA GLY A 186 5.88 6.77 -12.65
C GLY A 186 6.91 5.66 -12.62
N HIS A 187 8.17 6.06 -12.45
CA HIS A 187 9.29 5.17 -12.23
C HIS A 187 9.95 5.44 -10.89
N LEU A 188 10.15 4.40 -10.10
CA LEU A 188 10.95 4.49 -8.88
C LEU A 188 12.43 4.76 -9.21
N PRO A 189 13.19 5.36 -8.29
CA PRO A 189 14.64 5.52 -8.40
C PRO A 189 15.36 4.20 -8.64
N LEU A 190 16.52 4.28 -9.31
CA LEU A 190 17.27 3.11 -9.81
C LEU A 190 17.53 2.05 -8.73
N LEU A 191 17.89 2.47 -7.52
CA LEU A 191 18.20 1.54 -6.42
C LEU A 191 16.98 0.70 -6.03
N ILE A 192 15.82 1.34 -5.90
CA ILE A 192 14.57 0.66 -5.54
C ILE A 192 14.12 -0.27 -6.68
N ARG A 193 14.20 0.20 -7.94
CA ARG A 193 13.91 -0.64 -9.12
C ARG A 193 14.80 -1.88 -9.17
N ALA A 194 16.09 -1.75 -8.86
CA ALA A 194 17.01 -2.89 -8.83
C ALA A 194 16.57 -3.92 -7.76
N THR A 195 16.17 -3.46 -6.57
CA THR A 195 15.65 -4.32 -5.50
C THR A 195 14.37 -5.04 -5.94
N LEU A 196 13.39 -4.32 -6.50
CA LEU A 196 12.15 -4.92 -7.01
C LEU A 196 12.43 -5.95 -8.12
N SER A 197 13.37 -5.65 -9.01
CA SER A 197 13.78 -6.58 -10.08
C SER A 197 14.36 -7.89 -9.53
N LEU A 198 15.16 -7.84 -8.46
CA LEU A 198 15.69 -9.03 -7.79
C LEU A 198 14.57 -9.88 -7.15
N LEU A 199 13.48 -9.23 -6.71
CA LEU A 199 12.28 -9.90 -6.18
C LEU A 199 11.34 -10.40 -7.28
N GLY A 200 11.65 -10.12 -8.55
CA GLY A 200 10.78 -10.45 -9.69
C GLY A 200 9.48 -9.66 -9.67
N VAL A 201 9.51 -8.41 -9.19
CA VAL A 201 8.37 -7.49 -9.08
C VAL A 201 8.50 -6.43 -10.18
N ASP A 202 7.40 -6.18 -10.90
CA ASP A 202 7.33 -5.27 -12.04
C ASP A 202 6.83 -3.86 -11.68
N GLY A 203 6.34 -3.67 -10.45
CA GLY A 203 5.85 -2.38 -9.99
C GLY A 203 5.32 -2.37 -8.57
N VAL A 204 5.02 -1.16 -8.11
CA VAL A 204 4.30 -0.85 -6.86
C VAL A 204 3.04 -0.09 -7.24
N ILE A 205 1.89 -0.62 -6.88
CA ILE A 205 0.58 -0.03 -7.22
C ILE A 205 0.00 0.59 -5.96
N GLY A 206 -0.14 1.90 -6.01
CA GLY A 206 -0.58 2.73 -4.91
C GLY A 206 -2.08 2.99 -4.90
N MET A 207 -2.42 4.12 -4.32
CA MET A 207 -3.80 4.55 -4.04
C MET A 207 -4.71 4.65 -5.26
N GLU A 208 -4.19 4.73 -6.46
CA GLU A 208 -5.02 4.83 -7.65
C GLU A 208 -5.89 3.58 -7.87
N LEU A 209 -5.35 2.38 -7.58
CA LEU A 209 -6.13 1.14 -7.63
C LEU A 209 -7.17 1.09 -6.50
N LEU A 210 -6.77 1.42 -5.27
CA LEU A 210 -7.62 1.33 -4.09
C LEU A 210 -8.81 2.32 -4.12
N ARG A 211 -8.67 3.44 -4.82
CA ARG A 211 -9.78 4.38 -5.06
C ARG A 211 -10.83 3.83 -6.02
N ARG A 212 -10.51 2.77 -6.78
CA ARG A 212 -11.41 2.19 -7.78
C ARG A 212 -12.19 1.01 -7.26
N MET A 213 -11.60 0.24 -6.35
CA MET A 213 -12.22 -0.98 -5.84
C MET A 213 -11.73 -1.32 -4.43
N PRO A 214 -12.57 -1.94 -3.60
CA PRO A 214 -12.13 -2.49 -2.33
C PRO A 214 -11.18 -3.67 -2.54
N LEU A 215 -10.18 -3.80 -1.66
CA LEU A 215 -9.24 -4.92 -1.65
C LEU A 215 -9.19 -5.55 -0.27
N LEU A 216 -9.31 -6.88 -0.21
CA LEU A 216 -9.14 -7.65 1.01
C LEU A 216 -7.79 -8.37 0.98
N PHE A 217 -7.01 -8.16 2.02
CA PHE A 217 -5.75 -8.87 2.28
C PHE A 217 -6.01 -9.89 3.39
N ALA A 218 -5.99 -11.17 3.06
CA ALA A 218 -6.24 -12.23 4.04
C ALA A 218 -5.60 -13.55 3.59
N ASN A 219 -5.27 -14.43 4.53
CA ASN A 219 -4.76 -15.78 4.26
C ASN A 219 -3.55 -15.81 3.28
N GLY A 220 -2.72 -14.78 3.31
CA GLY A 220 -1.57 -14.66 2.40
C GLY A 220 -1.93 -14.36 0.95
N GLY A 221 -3.12 -13.82 0.67
CA GLY A 221 -3.60 -13.48 -0.66
C GLY A 221 -4.35 -12.16 -0.72
N VAL A 222 -4.77 -11.79 -1.95
CA VAL A 222 -5.56 -10.60 -2.27
C VAL A 222 -6.88 -11.03 -2.89
N TRP A 223 -7.96 -10.39 -2.51
CA TRP A 223 -9.31 -10.53 -3.10
C TRP A 223 -9.86 -9.14 -3.44
N ALA A 224 -10.66 -9.08 -4.51
CA ALA A 224 -11.31 -7.87 -5.01
C ALA A 224 -12.79 -8.09 -5.30
#